data_de9ed3d2c57534a3b2607d9d0bf919ca
#
_entry.id   de9ed3d2c57534a3b2607d9d0bf919ca
#
_cell.length_a   1.000
_cell.length_b   1.000
_cell.length_c   1.000
_cell.angle_alpha   90.00
_cell.angle_beta   90.00
_cell.angle_gamma   90.00
#
_symmetry.space_group_name_H-M   'P 1'
#
loop_
_entity.id
_entity.type
_entity.pdbx_description
1 polymer ?
#
loop_
_entity_poly.entity_id
_entity_poly.type
_entity_poly.pdbx_seq_one_letter_code
_entity_poly.pdbx_strand_id
1 'polypeptide(L)'
;MKILFSIFAGVLGTAAFLQAQHYHQPFFTEQQLHLEAAAAKTRAPFFSAIKPYRLSALRPIINPDSVLGVKPYRGKFARSWTGRKLFSEDLIRIAFPQGQILVNPAFDFTMGRDFAGNKTLWTNTRGVTVRGNLGKMFSFYSDFYENQAALPQYLSDVADTMGIIPGQGRSKPFKSVGYDYAWANGYVVFAPAQWVDIEFGIGKNFIGDGYRSLLLSDVAFNYPYLKINTQFWRFKYTNLWGEFQDIRPSLAGDNLNT
;
A
#
# COMPACT_ATOMS: atom_id res chain seq x y z
N MET A 1 -37.45 21.19 21.98
CA MET A 1 -36.26 20.38 22.29
C MET A 1 -36.43 18.88 21.96
N LYS A 2 -37.63 18.33 21.78
CA LYS A 2 -37.86 16.91 21.41
C LYS A 2 -37.80 16.64 19.89
N ILE A 3 -37.98 17.64 19.04
CA ILE A 3 -37.97 17.47 17.56
C ILE A 3 -36.56 17.42 16.97
N LEU A 4 -35.59 18.10 17.57
CA LEU A 4 -34.21 18.05 17.09
C LEU A 4 -33.53 16.68 17.35
N PHE A 5 -33.95 15.94 18.38
CA PHE A 5 -33.39 14.61 18.69
C PHE A 5 -33.90 13.52 17.75
N SER A 6 -35.11 13.70 17.20
CA SER A 6 -35.71 12.73 16.25
C SER A 6 -35.08 12.81 14.85
N ILE A 7 -34.56 13.96 14.45
CA ILE A 7 -33.87 14.11 13.15
C ILE A 7 -32.48 13.51 13.19
N PHE A 8 -31.81 13.53 14.35
CA PHE A 8 -30.48 12.92 14.51
C PHE A 8 -30.52 11.39 14.59
N ALA A 9 -31.64 10.83 15.09
CA ALA A 9 -31.83 9.37 15.14
C ALA A 9 -32.22 8.75 13.78
N GLY A 10 -32.84 9.54 12.89
CA GLY A 10 -33.28 9.07 11.57
C GLY A 10 -32.17 8.94 10.52
N VAL A 11 -31.03 9.60 10.71
CA VAL A 11 -29.87 9.52 9.79
C VAL A 11 -28.96 8.31 10.07
N LEU A 12 -29.12 7.67 11.21
CA LEU A 12 -28.33 6.48 11.60
C LEU A 12 -28.90 5.15 11.06
N GLY A 13 -30.03 5.18 10.35
CA GLY A 13 -30.84 3.98 10.04
C GLY A 13 -30.60 3.29 8.70
N THR A 14 -29.77 3.80 7.79
CA THR A 14 -29.54 3.18 6.47
C THR A 14 -28.06 3.07 6.12
N ALA A 15 -27.24 2.59 7.05
CA ALA A 15 -25.90 2.13 6.71
C ALA A 15 -26.04 0.72 6.11
N ALA A 16 -26.14 0.63 4.78
CA ALA A 16 -25.91 -0.60 4.05
C ALA A 16 -24.64 -1.27 4.58
N PHE A 17 -24.67 -2.60 4.68
CA PHE A 17 -23.57 -3.44 5.16
C PHE A 17 -22.36 -3.39 4.21
N LEU A 18 -21.68 -2.26 4.13
CA LEU A 18 -20.37 -2.15 3.53
C LEU A 18 -19.38 -2.63 4.60
N GLN A 19 -18.85 -3.83 4.42
CA GLN A 19 -17.69 -4.25 5.19
C GLN A 19 -16.61 -3.20 5.00
N ALA A 20 -16.23 -2.55 6.09
CA ALA A 20 -15.23 -1.49 6.08
C ALA A 20 -13.84 -2.09 5.81
N GLN A 21 -13.51 -2.27 4.55
CA GLN A 21 -12.17 -2.63 4.13
C GLN A 21 -11.42 -1.34 3.82
N HIS A 22 -10.80 -0.76 4.83
CA HIS A 22 -10.01 0.48 4.71
C HIS A 22 -8.57 0.17 4.24
N TYR A 23 -8.37 -0.90 3.46
CA TYR A 23 -7.07 -1.22 2.91
C TYR A 23 -6.70 -0.28 1.77
N HIS A 24 -5.42 0.00 1.66
CA HIS A 24 -4.87 0.73 0.54
C HIS A 24 -4.85 -0.11 -0.73
N GLN A 25 -5.09 0.55 -1.86
CA GLN A 25 -4.70 0.01 -3.15
C GLN A 25 -3.17 0.01 -3.21
N PRO A 26 -2.52 -1.07 -3.71
CA PRO A 26 -1.08 -1.09 -3.87
C PRO A 26 -0.54 0.11 -4.64
N PHE A 27 0.66 0.57 -4.25
CA PHE A 27 1.30 1.74 -4.82
C PHE A 27 1.95 1.39 -6.17
N PHE A 28 1.13 1.16 -7.19
CA PHE A 28 1.56 0.77 -8.53
C PHE A 28 0.96 1.73 -9.56
N THR A 29 1.80 2.54 -10.19
CA THR A 29 1.39 3.66 -11.04
C THR A 29 0.44 3.26 -12.16
N GLU A 30 0.70 2.16 -12.86
CA GLU A 30 -0.16 1.69 -13.96
C GLU A 30 -1.57 1.33 -13.46
N GLN A 31 -1.66 0.61 -12.35
CA GLN A 31 -2.95 0.27 -11.75
C GLN A 31 -3.70 1.51 -11.30
N GLN A 32 -3.01 2.50 -10.76
CA GLN A 32 -3.62 3.77 -10.34
C GLN A 32 -4.19 4.52 -11.54
N LEU A 33 -3.47 4.61 -12.65
CA LEU A 33 -3.96 5.23 -13.88
C LEU A 33 -5.24 4.56 -14.41
N HIS A 34 -5.32 3.24 -14.39
CA HIS A 34 -6.52 2.52 -14.77
C HIS A 34 -7.71 2.82 -13.85
N LEU A 35 -7.48 2.89 -12.55
CA LEU A 35 -8.52 3.23 -11.56
C LEU A 35 -8.99 4.67 -11.72
N GLU A 36 -8.07 5.62 -11.91
CA GLU A 36 -8.37 7.03 -12.15
C GLU A 36 -9.17 7.22 -13.44
N ALA A 37 -8.75 6.57 -14.54
CA ALA A 37 -9.46 6.62 -15.80
C ALA A 37 -10.87 6.01 -15.71
N ALA A 38 -11.05 4.97 -14.91
CA ALA A 38 -12.37 4.39 -14.66
C ALA A 38 -13.24 5.31 -13.79
N ALA A 39 -12.67 5.88 -12.73
CA ALA A 39 -13.37 6.81 -11.84
C ALA A 39 -13.78 8.09 -12.56
N ALA A 40 -12.94 8.63 -13.46
CA ALA A 40 -13.25 9.82 -14.25
C ALA A 40 -14.46 9.65 -15.17
N LYS A 41 -14.80 8.41 -15.58
CA LYS A 41 -16.01 8.12 -16.36
C LYS A 41 -17.29 8.16 -15.52
N THR A 42 -17.17 8.18 -14.20
CA THR A 42 -18.33 8.27 -13.32
C THR A 42 -18.65 9.74 -13.01
N ARG A 43 -19.87 10.01 -12.55
CA ARG A 43 -20.25 11.36 -12.07
C ARG A 43 -19.97 11.55 -10.58
N ALA A 44 -19.47 10.52 -9.91
CA ALA A 44 -19.16 10.59 -8.48
C ALA A 44 -17.89 11.43 -8.25
N PRO A 45 -17.83 12.21 -7.16
CA PRO A 45 -16.63 12.95 -6.82
C PRO A 45 -15.51 11.96 -6.48
N PHE A 46 -14.39 12.09 -7.17
CA PHE A 46 -13.17 11.32 -6.95
C PHE A 46 -11.98 12.27 -6.71
N PHE A 47 -11.21 11.97 -5.67
CA PHE A 47 -10.07 12.78 -5.26
C PHE A 47 -8.77 12.03 -5.56
N SER A 48 -8.11 12.41 -6.65
CA SER A 48 -6.91 11.76 -7.16
C SER A 48 -5.59 12.26 -6.57
N ALA A 49 -5.61 13.46 -5.99
CA ALA A 49 -4.38 14.18 -5.63
C ALA A 49 -3.52 13.49 -4.55
N ILE A 50 -4.07 12.61 -3.72
CA ILE A 50 -3.33 11.95 -2.63
C ILE A 50 -3.47 10.44 -2.74
N LYS A 51 -2.35 9.75 -2.81
CA LYS A 51 -2.24 8.30 -2.91
C LYS A 51 -1.48 7.72 -1.70
N PRO A 52 -1.66 6.45 -1.36
CA PRO A 52 -2.49 5.43 -2.00
C PRO A 52 -4.00 5.62 -1.73
N TYR A 53 -4.82 5.13 -2.67
CA TYR A 53 -6.27 5.14 -2.51
C TYR A 53 -6.72 4.01 -1.59
N ARG A 54 -7.71 4.29 -0.75
CA ARG A 54 -8.35 3.25 0.05
C ARG A 54 -9.47 2.57 -0.73
N LEU A 55 -9.55 1.25 -0.61
CA LEU A 55 -10.60 0.45 -1.24
C LEU A 55 -12.00 0.88 -0.79
N SER A 56 -12.15 1.29 0.47
CA SER A 56 -13.44 1.82 0.98
C SER A 56 -13.88 3.11 0.28
N ALA A 57 -12.94 3.92 -0.21
CA ALA A 57 -13.25 5.15 -0.96
C ALA A 57 -13.50 4.86 -2.46
N LEU A 58 -12.87 3.84 -3.02
CA LEU A 58 -13.01 3.46 -4.42
C LEU A 58 -14.27 2.65 -4.72
N ARG A 59 -14.60 1.66 -3.88
CA ARG A 59 -15.71 0.72 -4.11
C ARG A 59 -17.09 1.36 -4.34
N PRO A 60 -17.46 2.47 -3.69
CA PRO A 60 -18.71 3.16 -4.01
C PRO A 60 -18.74 3.79 -5.41
N ILE A 61 -17.59 4.03 -6.02
CA ILE A 61 -17.41 4.73 -7.29
C ILE A 61 -17.21 3.76 -8.43
N ILE A 62 -16.31 2.78 -8.25
CA ILE A 62 -15.91 1.77 -9.22
C ILE A 62 -15.71 0.43 -8.52
N ASN A 63 -15.68 -0.65 -9.29
CA ASN A 63 -15.20 -1.95 -8.79
C ASN A 63 -13.71 -2.10 -9.16
N PRO A 64 -12.76 -1.93 -8.21
CA PRO A 64 -11.34 -1.98 -8.50
C PRO A 64 -10.89 -3.32 -9.10
N ASP A 65 -11.43 -4.43 -8.59
CA ASP A 65 -11.08 -5.79 -9.03
C ASP A 65 -11.47 -6.01 -10.51
N SER A 66 -12.64 -5.47 -10.91
CA SER A 66 -13.09 -5.54 -12.30
C SER A 66 -12.26 -4.65 -13.22
N VAL A 67 -11.93 -3.44 -12.78
CA VAL A 67 -11.12 -2.48 -13.56
C VAL A 67 -9.71 -3.02 -13.79
N LEU A 68 -9.12 -3.63 -12.78
CA LEU A 68 -7.77 -4.20 -12.85
C LEU A 68 -7.74 -5.61 -13.46
N GLY A 69 -8.90 -6.13 -13.89
CA GLY A 69 -8.98 -7.45 -14.52
C GLY A 69 -8.65 -8.61 -13.57
N VAL A 70 -8.77 -8.40 -12.26
CA VAL A 70 -8.53 -9.46 -11.27
C VAL A 70 -9.56 -10.55 -11.43
N LYS A 71 -9.12 -11.71 -11.91
CA LYS A 71 -9.98 -12.88 -12.10
C LYS A 71 -9.50 -14.01 -11.21
N PRO A 72 -10.42 -14.72 -10.54
CA PRO A 72 -10.04 -15.90 -9.80
C PRO A 72 -9.49 -16.97 -10.77
N TYR A 73 -8.42 -17.63 -10.37
CA TYR A 73 -7.86 -18.74 -11.13
C TYR A 73 -8.87 -19.91 -11.17
N ARG A 74 -9.26 -20.32 -12.39
CA ARG A 74 -10.28 -21.35 -12.64
C ARG A 74 -9.72 -22.67 -13.23
N GLY A 75 -8.40 -22.86 -13.23
CA GLY A 75 -7.77 -24.07 -13.74
C GLY A 75 -8.13 -25.32 -12.91
N LYS A 76 -7.85 -26.52 -13.46
CA LYS A 76 -8.11 -27.79 -12.77
C LYS A 76 -7.45 -27.84 -11.38
N PHE A 77 -6.26 -27.27 -11.25
CA PHE A 77 -5.50 -27.21 -10.00
C PHE A 77 -6.18 -26.33 -8.94
N ALA A 78 -6.96 -25.32 -9.34
CA ALA A 78 -7.73 -24.48 -8.42
C ALA A 78 -8.76 -25.26 -7.58
N ARG A 79 -9.15 -26.48 -8.00
CA ARG A 79 -10.07 -27.34 -7.25
C ARG A 79 -9.40 -28.08 -6.11
N SER A 80 -8.08 -28.26 -6.15
CA SER A 80 -7.32 -28.88 -5.07
C SER A 80 -7.21 -27.95 -3.86
N TRP A 81 -6.97 -28.48 -2.68
CA TRP A 81 -6.74 -27.67 -1.47
C TRP A 81 -5.54 -26.73 -1.64
N THR A 82 -4.42 -27.26 -2.13
CA THR A 82 -3.21 -26.47 -2.40
C THR A 82 -3.44 -25.39 -3.45
N GLY A 83 -4.16 -25.69 -4.53
CA GLY A 83 -4.47 -24.72 -5.57
C GLY A 83 -5.39 -23.60 -5.08
N ARG A 84 -6.38 -23.90 -4.24
CA ARG A 84 -7.19 -22.87 -3.63
C ARG A 84 -6.36 -21.94 -2.73
N LYS A 85 -5.49 -22.50 -1.88
CA LYS A 85 -4.63 -21.74 -0.97
C LYS A 85 -3.59 -20.87 -1.70
N LEU A 86 -3.10 -21.33 -2.85
CA LEU A 86 -2.12 -20.56 -3.63
C LEU A 86 -2.74 -19.45 -4.48
N PHE A 87 -3.97 -19.64 -4.99
CA PHE A 87 -4.50 -18.76 -6.02
C PHE A 87 -5.83 -18.07 -5.69
N SER A 88 -6.56 -18.53 -4.68
CA SER A 88 -7.94 -18.06 -4.47
C SER A 88 -8.31 -17.78 -3.01
N GLU A 89 -7.63 -18.39 -2.07
CA GLU A 89 -7.94 -18.26 -0.64
C GLU A 89 -6.73 -17.71 0.11
N ASP A 90 -7.00 -17.01 1.21
CA ASP A 90 -5.93 -16.63 2.13
C ASP A 90 -5.29 -17.88 2.76
N LEU A 91 -3.96 -17.86 2.94
CA LEU A 91 -3.24 -19.00 3.53
C LEU A 91 -3.72 -19.28 4.94
N ILE A 92 -3.76 -18.23 5.78
CA ILE A 92 -4.30 -18.29 7.13
C ILE A 92 -5.43 -17.27 7.22
N ARG A 93 -6.60 -17.74 7.65
CA ARG A 93 -7.75 -16.90 7.94
C ARG A 93 -8.25 -17.20 9.34
N ILE A 94 -8.15 -16.23 10.23
CA ILE A 94 -8.70 -16.28 11.58
C ILE A 94 -9.93 -15.38 11.57
N ALA A 95 -11.11 -15.97 11.67
CA ALA A 95 -12.38 -15.24 11.73
C ALA A 95 -12.94 -15.27 13.15
N PHE A 96 -13.47 -14.15 13.59
CA PHE A 96 -14.15 -14.00 14.87
C PHE A 96 -15.40 -13.12 14.70
N PRO A 97 -16.34 -13.07 15.65
CA PRO A 97 -17.65 -12.45 15.44
C PRO A 97 -17.61 -11.01 14.96
N GLN A 98 -16.58 -10.26 15.31
CA GLN A 98 -16.47 -8.84 14.98
C GLN A 98 -15.41 -8.52 13.91
N GLY A 99 -14.73 -9.51 13.34
CA GLY A 99 -13.68 -9.24 12.37
C GLY A 99 -12.97 -10.48 11.85
N GLN A 100 -11.84 -10.22 11.20
CA GLN A 100 -10.98 -11.27 10.68
C GLN A 100 -9.54 -10.80 10.57
N ILE A 101 -8.63 -11.76 10.63
CA ILE A 101 -7.20 -11.57 10.34
C ILE A 101 -6.83 -12.53 9.22
N LEU A 102 -6.14 -12.03 8.23
CA LEU A 102 -5.70 -12.74 7.04
C LEU A 102 -4.18 -12.63 6.95
N VAL A 103 -3.52 -13.76 6.76
CA VAL A 103 -2.06 -13.81 6.59
C VAL A 103 -1.74 -14.55 5.30
N ASN A 104 -0.93 -13.92 4.45
CA ASN A 104 -0.50 -14.48 3.19
C ASN A 104 1.01 -14.32 3.00
N PRO A 105 1.71 -15.32 2.46
CA PRO A 105 3.05 -15.13 1.96
C PRO A 105 3.00 -14.29 0.68
N ALA A 106 4.10 -13.59 0.41
CA ALA A 106 4.29 -12.85 -0.82
C ALA A 106 5.63 -13.25 -1.43
N PHE A 107 5.61 -13.67 -2.69
CA PHE A 107 6.78 -14.07 -3.44
C PHE A 107 6.78 -13.35 -4.77
N ASP A 108 7.93 -12.81 -5.15
CA ASP A 108 8.16 -12.29 -6.49
C ASP A 108 9.55 -12.72 -6.94
N PHE A 109 9.61 -13.26 -8.14
CA PHE A 109 10.84 -13.63 -8.78
C PHE A 109 10.89 -13.05 -10.19
N THR A 110 11.82 -12.13 -10.41
CA THR A 110 12.02 -11.47 -11.68
C THR A 110 13.39 -11.80 -12.24
N MET A 111 13.47 -12.05 -13.53
CA MET A 111 14.74 -12.20 -14.27
C MET A 111 14.77 -11.26 -15.46
N GLY A 112 15.95 -10.71 -15.74
CA GLY A 112 16.17 -9.81 -16.85
C GLY A 112 17.63 -9.82 -17.30
N ARG A 113 17.94 -8.98 -18.28
CA ARG A 113 19.30 -8.79 -18.78
C ARG A 113 19.58 -7.32 -19.02
N ASP A 114 20.67 -6.85 -18.51
CA ASP A 114 21.25 -5.57 -18.88
C ASP A 114 22.16 -5.78 -20.10
N PHE A 115 21.71 -5.31 -21.25
CA PHE A 115 22.46 -5.45 -22.50
C PHE A 115 23.67 -4.52 -22.57
N ALA A 116 23.61 -3.36 -21.90
CA ALA A 116 24.71 -2.42 -21.86
C ALA A 116 25.89 -2.97 -21.03
N GLY A 117 25.58 -3.52 -19.86
CA GLY A 117 26.57 -4.12 -18.96
C GLY A 117 26.79 -5.62 -19.18
N ASN A 118 26.11 -6.24 -20.15
CA ASN A 118 26.12 -7.70 -20.39
C ASN A 118 25.92 -8.54 -19.14
N LYS A 119 25.03 -8.07 -18.23
CA LYS A 119 24.83 -8.60 -16.89
C LYS A 119 23.43 -9.26 -16.80
N THR A 120 23.36 -10.43 -16.17
CA THR A 120 22.07 -11.04 -15.83
C THR A 120 21.53 -10.36 -14.58
N LEU A 121 20.31 -9.85 -14.68
CA LEU A 121 19.58 -9.24 -13.58
C LEU A 121 18.60 -10.25 -13.00
N TRP A 122 18.41 -10.18 -11.71
CA TRP A 122 17.40 -10.98 -11.04
C TRP A 122 16.97 -10.29 -9.74
N THR A 123 15.75 -10.53 -9.35
CA THR A 123 15.22 -10.14 -8.05
C THR A 123 14.47 -11.33 -7.46
N ASN A 124 14.73 -11.62 -6.20
CA ASN A 124 14.07 -12.65 -5.41
C ASN A 124 13.49 -11.98 -4.16
N THR A 125 12.19 -11.78 -4.14
CA THR A 125 11.46 -11.18 -3.04
C THR A 125 10.71 -12.26 -2.27
N ARG A 126 10.85 -12.25 -0.96
CA ARG A 126 10.12 -13.09 -0.03
C ARG A 126 9.50 -12.21 1.03
N GLY A 127 8.24 -12.43 1.32
CA GLY A 127 7.55 -11.58 2.27
C GLY A 127 6.34 -12.23 2.89
N VAL A 128 5.74 -11.49 3.79
CA VAL A 128 4.49 -11.83 4.43
C VAL A 128 3.61 -10.59 4.50
N THR A 129 2.34 -10.78 4.26
CA THR A 129 1.32 -9.74 4.41
C THR A 129 0.32 -10.15 5.46
N VAL A 130 -0.02 -9.23 6.34
CA VAL A 130 -1.04 -9.40 7.38
C VAL A 130 -2.05 -8.28 7.23
N ARG A 131 -3.32 -8.63 7.15
CA ARG A 131 -4.39 -7.64 7.10
C ARG A 131 -5.56 -8.08 7.94
N GLY A 132 -6.25 -7.14 8.53
CA GLY A 132 -7.41 -7.47 9.34
C GLY A 132 -8.33 -6.29 9.55
N ASN A 133 -9.51 -6.60 10.05
CA ASN A 133 -10.48 -5.61 10.48
C ASN A 133 -11.13 -6.02 11.79
N LEU A 134 -11.47 -5.03 12.60
CA LEU A 134 -12.21 -5.18 13.84
C LEU A 134 -13.43 -4.26 13.80
N GLY A 135 -14.60 -4.85 13.78
CA GLY A 135 -15.85 -4.13 13.57
C GLY A 135 -15.88 -3.46 12.19
N LYS A 136 -16.53 -2.30 12.15
CA LYS A 136 -16.66 -1.46 10.95
C LYS A 136 -15.70 -0.27 10.94
N MET A 137 -15.08 0.01 12.07
CA MET A 137 -14.31 1.24 12.27
C MET A 137 -12.80 1.02 12.19
N PHE A 138 -12.30 -0.17 12.52
CA PHE A 138 -10.87 -0.45 12.55
C PHE A 138 -10.46 -1.39 11.44
N SER A 139 -9.37 -1.05 10.78
CA SER A 139 -8.66 -1.92 9.84
C SER A 139 -7.17 -1.74 10.03
N PHE A 140 -6.42 -2.79 9.81
CA PHE A 140 -4.96 -2.72 9.86
C PHE A 140 -4.37 -3.54 8.71
N TYR A 141 -3.19 -3.14 8.31
CA TYR A 141 -2.37 -3.81 7.32
C TYR A 141 -0.91 -3.74 7.75
N SER A 142 -0.17 -4.80 7.51
CA SER A 142 1.28 -4.81 7.62
C SER A 142 1.86 -5.76 6.59
N ASP A 143 2.98 -5.39 6.02
CA ASP A 143 3.79 -6.25 5.18
C ASP A 143 5.27 -6.12 5.53
N PHE A 144 5.99 -7.19 5.26
CA PHE A 144 7.43 -7.25 5.35
C PHE A 144 7.97 -8.00 4.15
N TYR A 145 8.98 -7.45 3.51
CA TYR A 145 9.65 -8.04 2.36
C TYR A 145 11.16 -8.03 2.54
N GLU A 146 11.76 -9.17 2.28
CA GLU A 146 13.19 -9.38 2.13
C GLU A 146 13.50 -9.59 0.66
N ASN A 147 14.44 -8.83 0.13
CA ASN A 147 14.76 -8.81 -1.27
C ASN A 147 16.24 -9.10 -1.46
N GLN A 148 16.53 -9.94 -2.42
CA GLN A 148 17.88 -10.17 -2.93
C GLN A 148 17.85 -9.89 -4.43
N ALA A 149 18.76 -9.04 -4.91
CA ALA A 149 18.72 -8.62 -6.31
C ALA A 149 20.10 -8.37 -6.90
N ALA A 150 20.26 -8.72 -8.16
CA ALA A 150 21.31 -8.17 -9.02
C ALA A 150 20.69 -7.03 -9.84
N LEU A 151 21.18 -5.82 -9.61
CA LEU A 151 20.61 -4.61 -10.15
C LEU A 151 21.31 -4.15 -11.44
N PRO A 152 20.66 -3.35 -12.31
CA PRO A 152 21.30 -2.64 -13.39
C PRO A 152 22.45 -1.79 -12.89
N GLN A 153 23.44 -1.52 -13.75
CA GLN A 153 24.68 -0.85 -13.36
C GLN A 153 24.43 0.50 -12.66
N TYR A 154 23.53 1.33 -13.19
CA TYR A 154 23.24 2.65 -12.62
C TYR A 154 22.64 2.59 -11.20
N LEU A 155 21.88 1.54 -10.86
CA LEU A 155 21.38 1.33 -9.50
C LEU A 155 22.44 0.71 -8.59
N SER A 156 23.29 -0.15 -9.14
CA SER A 156 24.44 -0.70 -8.42
C SER A 156 25.40 0.40 -7.99
N ASP A 157 25.71 1.34 -8.88
CA ASP A 157 26.58 2.49 -8.57
C ASP A 157 26.02 3.37 -7.43
N VAL A 158 24.69 3.56 -7.40
CA VAL A 158 24.03 4.24 -6.29
C VAL A 158 24.12 3.43 -5.00
N ALA A 159 23.85 2.13 -5.07
CA ALA A 159 23.88 1.26 -3.90
C ALA A 159 25.29 1.17 -3.31
N ASP A 160 26.33 1.09 -4.15
CA ASP A 160 27.73 1.04 -3.73
C ASP A 160 28.20 2.37 -3.13
N THR A 161 27.74 3.50 -3.70
CA THR A 161 28.18 4.84 -3.24
C THR A 161 27.40 5.28 -2.01
N MET A 162 26.09 5.06 -1.97
CA MET A 162 25.20 5.62 -0.94
C MET A 162 24.73 4.58 0.08
N GLY A 163 25.00 3.28 -0.13
CA GLY A 163 24.50 2.22 0.75
C GLY A 163 22.96 2.06 0.75
N ILE A 164 22.29 2.58 -0.28
CA ILE A 164 20.82 2.57 -0.39
C ILE A 164 20.38 2.16 -1.79
N ILE A 165 19.20 1.57 -1.89
CA ILE A 165 18.47 1.42 -3.14
C ILE A 165 17.35 2.44 -3.15
N PRO A 166 17.30 3.35 -4.15
CA PRO A 166 16.30 4.41 -4.22
C PRO A 166 14.88 3.88 -4.09
N GLY A 167 14.10 4.48 -3.18
CA GLY A 167 12.73 4.07 -2.90
C GLY A 167 12.58 2.76 -2.12
N GLN A 168 13.65 2.04 -1.82
CA GLN A 168 13.60 0.74 -1.13
C GLN A 168 14.21 0.79 0.28
N GLY A 169 15.34 1.48 0.45
CA GLY A 169 16.01 1.62 1.73
C GLY A 169 17.48 1.24 1.72
N ARG A 170 18.01 0.94 2.91
CA ARG A 170 19.41 0.53 3.06
C ARG A 170 19.65 -0.83 2.42
N SER A 171 20.81 -0.95 1.77
CA SER A 171 21.25 -2.18 1.14
C SER A 171 22.56 -2.68 1.76
N LYS A 172 22.76 -4.00 1.67
CA LYS A 172 24.03 -4.66 2.00
C LYS A 172 24.48 -5.46 0.80
N PRO A 173 25.78 -5.58 0.56
CA PRO A 173 26.31 -6.48 -0.48
C PRO A 173 25.85 -7.92 -0.22
N PHE A 174 25.41 -8.60 -1.26
CA PHE A 174 25.03 -10.00 -1.24
C PHE A 174 25.79 -10.78 -2.30
N LYS A 175 26.61 -11.74 -1.87
CA LYS A 175 27.54 -12.46 -2.75
C LYS A 175 28.43 -11.49 -3.53
N SER A 176 28.85 -11.89 -4.75
CA SER A 176 29.76 -11.08 -5.57
C SER A 176 29.09 -10.01 -6.43
N VAL A 177 27.78 -10.08 -6.65
CA VAL A 177 27.10 -9.25 -7.67
C VAL A 177 25.71 -8.76 -7.27
N GLY A 178 25.29 -9.00 -6.04
CA GLY A 178 23.93 -8.69 -5.59
C GLY A 178 23.88 -7.79 -4.37
N TYR A 179 22.67 -7.41 -4.05
CA TYR A 179 22.31 -6.62 -2.88
C TYR A 179 21.20 -7.30 -2.11
N ASP A 180 21.27 -7.22 -0.79
CA ASP A 180 20.25 -7.65 0.15
C ASP A 180 19.65 -6.43 0.81
N TYR A 181 18.33 -6.29 0.78
CA TYR A 181 17.60 -5.18 1.36
C TYR A 181 16.20 -5.61 1.78
N ALA A 182 15.71 -5.00 2.82
CA ALA A 182 14.39 -5.28 3.35
C ALA A 182 13.59 -3.98 3.54
N TRP A 183 12.28 -4.09 3.45
CA TRP A 183 11.40 -3.00 3.78
C TRP A 183 10.09 -3.52 4.38
N ALA A 184 9.45 -2.71 5.18
CA ALA A 184 8.19 -2.99 5.81
C ALA A 184 7.25 -1.79 5.68
N ASN A 185 5.97 -2.07 5.54
CA ASN A 185 4.92 -1.10 5.71
C ASN A 185 3.96 -1.59 6.80
N GLY A 186 3.25 -0.67 7.38
CA GLY A 186 2.17 -1.01 8.27
C GLY A 186 1.33 0.21 8.60
N TYR A 187 0.02 0.03 8.72
CA TYR A 187 -0.86 1.11 9.14
C TYR A 187 -2.09 0.57 9.84
N VAL A 188 -2.65 1.40 10.68
CA VAL A 188 -3.94 1.21 11.32
C VAL A 188 -4.84 2.36 10.92
N VAL A 189 -6.06 2.04 10.50
CA VAL A 189 -7.09 3.03 10.16
C VAL A 189 -8.21 2.93 11.18
N PHE A 190 -8.57 4.07 11.75
CA PHE A 190 -9.76 4.26 12.53
C PHE A 190 -10.72 5.20 11.80
N ALA A 191 -11.88 4.70 11.40
CA ALA A 191 -12.91 5.42 10.68
C ALA A 191 -14.21 5.47 11.50
N PRO A 192 -14.32 6.40 12.45
CA PRO A 192 -15.51 6.51 13.31
C PRO A 192 -16.77 6.95 12.55
N ALA A 193 -16.60 7.59 11.41
CA ALA A 193 -17.69 8.03 10.56
C ALA A 193 -17.31 7.90 9.06
N GLN A 194 -18.31 7.93 8.18
CA GLN A 194 -18.07 7.82 6.72
C GLN A 194 -17.29 9.01 6.13
N TRP A 195 -17.31 10.14 6.83
CA TRP A 195 -16.72 11.39 6.39
C TRP A 195 -15.38 11.71 7.08
N VAL A 196 -14.93 10.89 8.04
CA VAL A 196 -13.64 11.07 8.71
C VAL A 196 -12.93 9.72 8.89
N ASP A 197 -11.64 9.72 8.67
CA ASP A 197 -10.74 8.64 9.01
C ASP A 197 -9.41 9.17 9.53
N ILE A 198 -8.84 8.42 10.43
CA ILE A 198 -7.55 8.67 11.06
C ILE A 198 -6.69 7.45 10.76
N GLU A 199 -5.55 7.68 10.17
CA GLU A 199 -4.59 6.64 9.79
C GLU A 199 -3.23 6.95 10.40
N PHE A 200 -2.70 6.01 11.15
CA PHE A 200 -1.36 6.03 11.67
C PHE A 200 -0.57 4.85 11.10
N GLY A 201 0.63 5.10 10.61
CA GLY A 201 1.41 4.04 9.99
C GLY A 201 2.84 4.41 9.64
N ILE A 202 3.51 3.42 9.08
CA ILE A 202 4.82 3.55 8.42
C ILE A 202 4.64 3.14 6.97
N GLY A 203 5.01 4.02 6.05
CA GLY A 203 4.81 3.77 4.62
C GLY A 203 5.09 5.01 3.79
N LYS A 204 4.53 5.02 2.58
CA LYS A 204 4.69 6.12 1.62
C LYS A 204 3.35 6.78 1.33
N ASN A 205 3.40 8.08 1.10
CA ASN A 205 2.29 8.82 0.51
C ASN A 205 2.82 9.57 -0.73
N PHE A 206 1.95 9.79 -1.70
CA PHE A 206 2.26 10.52 -2.91
C PHE A 206 1.24 11.65 -3.08
N ILE A 207 1.69 12.85 -3.35
CA ILE A 207 0.83 14.01 -3.54
C ILE A 207 1.02 14.53 -4.96
N GLY A 208 0.02 14.35 -5.80
CA GLY A 208 0.02 14.79 -7.20
C GLY A 208 -0.57 13.75 -8.16
N ASP A 209 -0.68 14.11 -9.43
CA ASP A 209 -1.23 13.28 -10.49
C ASP A 209 -0.19 12.96 -11.59
N GLY A 210 1.06 13.38 -11.40
CA GLY A 210 2.16 13.08 -12.31
C GLY A 210 2.89 11.77 -12.02
N TYR A 211 3.82 11.41 -12.91
CA TYR A 211 4.71 10.26 -12.71
C TYR A 211 5.65 10.43 -11.51
N ARG A 212 6.02 11.67 -11.22
CA ARG A 212 6.78 12.09 -10.02
C ARG A 212 6.09 13.27 -9.38
N SER A 213 6.33 13.49 -8.11
CA SER A 213 5.81 14.63 -7.37
C SER A 213 6.93 15.50 -6.85
N LEU A 214 6.72 16.82 -6.94
CA LEU A 214 7.59 17.81 -6.30
C LEU A 214 7.28 17.96 -4.80
N LEU A 215 6.07 17.59 -4.37
CA LEU A 215 5.66 17.73 -2.97
C LEU A 215 6.06 16.52 -2.15
N LEU A 216 5.58 15.34 -2.56
CA LEU A 216 5.86 14.08 -1.87
C LEU A 216 5.74 12.92 -2.86
N SER A 217 6.85 12.22 -3.09
CA SER A 217 6.96 11.15 -4.09
C SER A 217 7.18 9.78 -3.45
N ASP A 218 6.91 8.75 -4.23
CA ASP A 218 7.16 7.34 -3.93
C ASP A 218 8.66 6.96 -3.87
N VAL A 219 9.54 7.85 -4.33
CA VAL A 219 11.00 7.67 -4.24
C VAL A 219 11.51 7.83 -2.81
N ALA A 220 10.76 8.50 -1.93
CA ALA A 220 11.08 8.53 -0.52
C ALA A 220 11.12 7.11 0.06
N PHE A 221 11.94 6.90 1.09
CA PHE A 221 11.85 5.70 1.92
C PHE A 221 10.57 5.73 2.77
N ASN A 222 10.21 4.61 3.38
CA ASN A 222 9.06 4.54 4.28
C ASN A 222 9.33 5.40 5.52
N TYR A 223 8.35 6.17 5.92
CA TYR A 223 8.41 7.05 7.08
C TYR A 223 7.16 6.88 7.95
N PRO A 224 7.27 7.08 9.27
CA PRO A 224 6.12 7.15 10.15
C PRO A 224 5.27 8.37 9.82
N TYR A 225 3.96 8.20 9.82
CA TYR A 225 3.02 9.28 9.53
C TYR A 225 1.71 9.15 10.31
N LEU A 226 1.09 10.29 10.52
CA LEU A 226 -0.31 10.42 10.91
C LEU A 226 -1.06 11.14 9.79
N LYS A 227 -2.13 10.54 9.31
CA LYS A 227 -2.97 11.12 8.26
C LYS A 227 -4.42 11.16 8.70
N ILE A 228 -5.02 12.34 8.64
CA ILE A 228 -6.44 12.55 8.93
C ILE A 228 -7.11 13.04 7.67
N ASN A 229 -8.09 12.30 7.19
CA ASN A 229 -8.92 12.70 6.07
C ASN A 229 -10.31 13.06 6.57
N THR A 230 -10.80 14.21 6.12
CA THR A 230 -12.19 14.63 6.33
C THR A 230 -12.78 14.91 4.97
N GLN A 231 -13.92 14.30 4.66
CA GLN A 231 -14.61 14.49 3.39
C GLN A 231 -16.02 14.93 3.63
N PHE A 232 -16.38 16.06 3.06
CA PHE A 232 -17.73 16.60 3.12
C PHE A 232 -18.17 17.09 1.73
N TRP A 233 -19.24 16.54 1.22
CA TRP A 233 -19.80 16.82 -0.10
C TRP A 233 -18.74 16.64 -1.21
N ARG A 234 -18.24 17.72 -1.81
CA ARG A 234 -17.20 17.71 -2.86
C ARG A 234 -15.83 18.17 -2.36
N PHE A 235 -15.67 18.33 -1.07
CA PHE A 235 -14.40 18.72 -0.47
C PHE A 235 -13.80 17.54 0.29
N LYS A 236 -12.50 17.32 0.08
CA LYS A 236 -11.69 16.43 0.89
C LYS A 236 -10.54 17.24 1.47
N TYR A 237 -10.47 17.26 2.78
CA TYR A 237 -9.39 17.87 3.52
C TYR A 237 -8.50 16.77 4.12
N THR A 238 -7.20 16.85 3.86
CA THR A 238 -6.22 15.89 4.37
C THR A 238 -5.15 16.61 5.15
N ASN A 239 -4.97 16.21 6.40
CA ASN A 239 -3.80 16.56 7.19
C ASN A 239 -2.85 15.37 7.17
N LEU A 240 -1.58 15.62 6.84
CA LEU A 240 -0.52 14.63 6.84
C LEU A 240 0.66 15.18 7.64
N TRP A 241 1.00 14.48 8.70
CA TRP A 241 2.23 14.69 9.46
C TRP A 241 3.11 13.48 9.26
N GLY A 242 4.35 13.70 8.88
CA GLY A 242 5.34 12.64 8.65
C GLY A 242 6.68 13.04 9.22
N GLU A 243 7.41 12.06 9.72
CA GLU A 243 8.78 12.22 10.17
C GLU A 243 9.72 11.62 9.13
N PHE A 244 10.51 12.50 8.48
CA PHE A 244 11.46 12.09 7.45
C PHE A 244 12.84 11.92 8.06
N GLN A 245 13.48 10.79 7.76
CA GLN A 245 14.83 10.50 8.19
C GLN A 245 15.74 10.31 6.98
N ASP A 246 16.89 10.94 6.98
CA ASP A 246 17.92 10.64 5.98
C ASP A 246 18.61 9.33 6.37
N ILE A 247 18.36 8.30 5.58
CA ILE A 247 18.91 6.96 5.81
C ILE A 247 20.27 6.74 5.15
N ARG A 248 20.77 7.71 4.40
CA ARG A 248 22.09 7.62 3.76
C ARG A 248 23.17 7.65 4.85
N PRO A 249 24.24 6.86 4.73
CA PRO A 249 25.42 7.05 5.56
C PRO A 249 25.94 8.49 5.35
N SER A 250 26.25 9.22 6.42
CA SER A 250 26.85 10.55 6.27
C SER A 250 28.19 10.39 5.55
N LEU A 251 28.39 11.18 4.49
CA LEU A 251 29.68 11.27 3.80
C LEU A 251 30.75 11.98 4.67
N ALA A 252 30.35 12.61 5.74
CA ALA A 252 31.22 13.20 6.76
C ALA A 252 31.05 12.37 8.03
N GLY A 253 32.06 11.64 8.41
CA GLY A 253 32.22 10.77 9.57
C GLY A 253 31.50 11.07 10.89
N ASP A 254 30.28 11.53 10.84
CA ASP A 254 29.43 11.76 12.00
C ASP A 254 28.86 10.42 12.46
N ASN A 255 29.45 9.95 13.53
CA ASN A 255 28.90 8.88 14.35
C ASN A 255 27.49 9.28 14.80
N LEU A 256 26.48 8.84 14.06
CA LEU A 256 25.12 8.76 14.58
C LEU A 256 25.05 7.62 15.61
N ASN A 257 25.71 7.81 16.74
CA ASN A 257 25.43 7.18 17.99
C ASN A 257 24.47 8.08 18.73
N THR A 258 23.20 7.89 18.53
CA THR A 258 22.12 8.17 19.50
C THR A 258 20.95 7.28 19.19
#